data_4324434e63a24f23a35ff4e01b648e66
#
_entry.id   4324434e63a24f23a35ff4e01b648e66
#
_cell.length_a   1.000
_cell.length_b   1.000
_cell.length_c   1.000
_cell.angle_alpha   90.00
_cell.angle_beta   90.00
_cell.angle_gamma   90.00
#
_symmetry.space_group_name_H-M   'P 1'
#
loop_
_entity.id
_entity.type
_entity.pdbx_description
1 polymer ?
#
loop_
_entity_poly.entity_id
_entity_poly.type
_entity_poly.pdbx_seq_one_letter_code
_entity_poly.pdbx_strand_id
1 'polypeptide(L)'
;MHRAAHDLSRVRVHAVAAVVVAALSLSACSKVEPEPTKDPATSASAPTRLAAAPASATGQAAAPSSAGAAASAAGPLVLARGVRIVHAPSGEVTSVVKSEREKAKSDGRDLVVYVGATWCEPCKHFHKAAQAGLLDTDFPNLTLLEFDLDDDRERLAPAGYVSQYIPLFAMPAADGRASDKKFEGAVKGEGAVKHISPRLRSLLAR
;
A
#
# COMPACT_ATOMS: atom_id res chain seq x y z
N MET A 1 40.22 -20.24 49.75
CA MET A 1 40.67 -18.96 50.33
C MET A 1 40.65 -17.89 49.27
N HIS A 2 40.09 -16.69 49.62
CA HIS A 2 40.01 -15.42 48.93
C HIS A 2 38.80 -15.29 47.97
N ARG A 3 37.70 -14.70 48.44
CA ARG A 3 37.24 -13.28 48.63
C ARG A 3 36.97 -12.65 47.24
N ALA A 4 35.69 -12.47 46.85
CA ALA A 4 34.75 -11.36 47.12
C ALA A 4 35.27 -10.01 46.60
N ALA A 5 34.60 -9.47 45.60
CA ALA A 5 34.39 -8.03 45.50
C ALA A 5 33.07 -7.74 44.73
N HIS A 6 32.16 -7.17 45.48
CA HIS A 6 30.95 -6.50 45.01
C HIS A 6 31.35 -5.20 44.31
N ASP A 7 30.74 -4.87 43.22
CA ASP A 7 30.66 -3.49 42.77
C ASP A 7 29.22 -3.15 42.37
N LEU A 8 28.60 -2.46 43.28
CA LEU A 8 27.30 -1.81 43.16
C LEU A 8 27.55 -0.39 42.68
N SER A 9 27.45 -0.14 41.36
CA SER A 9 27.52 1.22 40.82
C SER A 9 26.15 1.70 40.36
N ARG A 10 25.47 2.35 41.28
CA ARG A 10 24.76 3.62 41.26
C ARG A 10 23.88 3.91 40.02
N VAL A 11 22.63 3.57 40.20
CA VAL A 11 21.49 4.21 39.55
C VAL A 11 21.51 5.71 39.88
N ARG A 12 21.73 6.54 38.88
CA ARG A 12 21.45 7.99 38.98
C ARG A 12 20.11 8.27 38.36
N VAL A 13 19.13 8.42 39.25
CA VAL A 13 17.84 9.02 38.98
C VAL A 13 18.06 10.53 38.80
N HIS A 14 17.86 11.06 37.57
CA HIS A 14 17.73 12.49 37.38
C HIS A 14 16.25 12.80 37.18
N ALA A 15 15.65 13.27 38.23
CA ALA A 15 14.40 14.00 38.20
C ALA A 15 14.69 15.37 37.56
N VAL A 16 14.01 15.71 36.47
CA VAL A 16 13.97 17.07 35.96
C VAL A 16 12.52 17.53 35.94
N ALA A 17 12.38 18.62 36.67
CA ALA A 17 11.16 19.28 37.08
C ALA A 17 10.32 19.80 35.89
N ALA A 18 9.02 19.82 36.16
CA ALA A 18 7.98 20.49 35.37
C ALA A 18 8.21 22.01 35.33
N VAL A 19 8.09 22.58 34.15
CA VAL A 19 7.77 24.01 34.00
C VAL A 19 6.51 24.11 33.14
N VAL A 20 5.43 24.42 33.84
CA VAL A 20 4.16 24.84 33.25
C VAL A 20 4.30 26.31 32.86
N VAL A 21 4.18 26.66 31.60
CA VAL A 21 3.89 28.03 31.18
C VAL A 21 2.58 28.01 30.42
N ALA A 22 1.56 28.48 31.09
CA ALA A 22 0.28 28.85 30.52
C ALA A 22 0.44 30.22 29.83
N ALA A 23 0.16 30.28 28.53
CA ALA A 23 -0.10 31.52 27.84
C ALA A 23 -1.44 31.40 27.12
N LEU A 24 -2.43 32.04 27.72
CA LEU A 24 -3.69 32.40 27.06
C LEU A 24 -3.38 33.44 25.97
N SER A 25 -3.83 33.18 24.77
CA SER A 25 -4.04 34.24 23.77
C SER A 25 -5.37 34.01 23.10
N LEU A 26 -6.34 34.80 23.49
CA LEU A 26 -7.57 35.04 22.75
C LEU A 26 -7.21 35.85 21.49
N SER A 27 -7.68 35.41 20.34
CA SER A 27 -7.90 36.30 19.19
C SER A 27 -8.97 35.72 18.29
N ALA A 28 -10.11 36.34 18.42
CA ALA A 28 -10.98 36.96 17.39
C ALA A 28 -11.47 36.05 16.24
N CYS A 29 -12.76 35.88 16.31
CA CYS A 29 -13.68 35.51 15.23
C CYS A 29 -13.49 36.40 14.00
N SER A 30 -13.34 35.78 12.85
CA SER A 30 -13.74 36.39 11.58
C SER A 30 -14.72 35.44 10.92
N LYS A 31 -15.96 35.84 11.05
CA LYS A 31 -17.14 35.30 10.37
C LYS A 31 -17.06 35.77 8.92
N VAL A 32 -16.80 34.86 8.00
CA VAL A 32 -17.00 35.10 6.56
C VAL A 32 -18.27 34.42 6.16
N GLU A 33 -19.23 35.26 5.84
CA GLU A 33 -20.54 34.91 5.29
C GLU A 33 -20.38 34.46 3.84
N PRO A 34 -21.04 33.37 3.38
CA PRO A 34 -21.08 33.04 1.96
C PRO A 34 -22.23 33.83 1.29
N GLU A 35 -21.89 34.61 0.28
CA GLU A 35 -22.87 35.19 -0.63
C GLU A 35 -23.50 34.12 -1.52
N PRO A 36 -24.80 34.22 -1.78
CA PRO A 36 -25.49 33.34 -2.70
C PRO A 36 -25.50 33.95 -4.11
N THR A 37 -24.87 33.30 -5.05
CA THR A 37 -25.07 33.59 -6.48
C THR A 37 -25.90 32.52 -7.16
N LYS A 38 -27.13 32.90 -7.34
CA LYS A 38 -28.09 32.74 -8.45
C LYS A 38 -27.72 31.71 -9.53
N ASP A 39 -28.63 30.72 -9.59
CA ASP A 39 -28.99 30.03 -10.85
C ASP A 39 -29.61 31.00 -11.86
N PRO A 40 -29.47 30.71 -13.15
CA PRO A 40 -30.69 30.40 -13.87
C PRO A 40 -30.53 29.19 -14.83
N ALA A 41 -31.40 28.23 -14.62
CA ALA A 41 -32.54 27.87 -15.48
C ALA A 41 -32.23 27.37 -16.94
N THR A 42 -32.65 26.15 -17.14
CA THR A 42 -33.46 25.68 -18.29
C THR A 42 -32.73 25.42 -19.60
N SER A 43 -32.58 24.16 -19.95
CA SER A 43 -33.23 23.69 -21.21
C SER A 43 -33.41 22.18 -21.19
N ALA A 44 -34.65 21.79 -21.21
CA ALA A 44 -35.15 20.46 -21.49
C ALA A 44 -35.02 20.16 -23.00
N SER A 45 -34.60 18.96 -23.34
CA SER A 45 -35.01 18.29 -24.56
C SER A 45 -34.76 16.78 -24.44
N ALA A 46 -35.82 16.05 -24.25
CA ALA A 46 -36.03 14.68 -24.67
C ALA A 46 -37.19 14.72 -25.69
N PRO A 47 -37.58 13.65 -26.39
CA PRO A 47 -36.98 12.35 -26.62
C PRO A 47 -36.97 11.95 -28.11
N THR A 48 -36.31 10.92 -28.53
CA THR A 48 -36.75 10.16 -29.70
C THR A 48 -36.43 8.67 -29.53
N ARG A 49 -37.48 7.96 -29.38
CA ARG A 49 -37.70 6.54 -29.44
C ARG A 49 -37.60 6.09 -30.91
N LEU A 50 -36.88 5.05 -31.22
CA LEU A 50 -37.33 4.11 -32.29
C LEU A 50 -36.76 2.70 -32.00
N ALA A 51 -37.71 1.80 -32.00
CA ALA A 51 -37.57 0.37 -31.83
C ALA A 51 -37.18 -0.29 -33.17
N ALA A 52 -36.47 -1.40 -33.08
CA ALA A 52 -36.72 -2.61 -33.90
C ALA A 52 -35.75 -3.73 -33.50
N ALA A 53 -36.25 -4.81 -32.99
CA ALA A 53 -35.75 -6.18 -33.15
C ALA A 53 -36.50 -6.79 -34.34
N PRO A 54 -36.29 -8.04 -34.78
CA PRO A 54 -35.44 -9.14 -34.35
C PRO A 54 -34.73 -9.86 -35.54
N ALA A 55 -33.87 -10.83 -35.27
CA ALA A 55 -33.88 -12.09 -36.02
C ALA A 55 -32.89 -13.13 -35.44
N SER A 56 -33.45 -14.25 -35.18
CA SER A 56 -32.86 -15.53 -34.82
C SER A 56 -31.90 -16.10 -35.85
N ALA A 57 -30.85 -16.77 -35.41
CA ALA A 57 -30.30 -17.90 -36.13
C ALA A 57 -29.64 -18.90 -35.15
N THR A 58 -30.30 -20.01 -35.07
CA THR A 58 -29.90 -21.30 -34.54
C THR A 58 -28.63 -21.83 -35.21
N GLY A 59 -27.68 -22.32 -34.42
CA GLY A 59 -26.53 -23.04 -34.92
C GLY A 59 -25.96 -23.95 -33.84
N GLN A 60 -26.49 -25.17 -33.80
CA GLN A 60 -26.08 -26.28 -32.97
C GLN A 60 -25.02 -27.07 -33.74
N ALA A 61 -23.87 -27.34 -33.16
CA ALA A 61 -23.10 -28.57 -33.45
C ALA A 61 -21.91 -28.78 -32.49
N ALA A 62 -21.99 -29.91 -31.77
CA ALA A 62 -20.96 -30.92 -31.54
C ALA A 62 -19.67 -30.55 -30.79
N ALA A 63 -19.57 -31.08 -29.60
CA ALA A 63 -18.31 -31.44 -28.93
C ALA A 63 -17.55 -32.53 -29.69
N PRO A 64 -16.22 -32.62 -29.54
CA PRO A 64 -15.70 -33.87 -29.04
C PRO A 64 -14.82 -33.70 -27.80
N SER A 65 -15.11 -34.53 -26.85
CA SER A 65 -14.24 -34.92 -25.75
C SER A 65 -12.90 -35.42 -26.29
N SER A 66 -11.82 -34.84 -25.76
CA SER A 66 -10.53 -35.51 -25.79
C SER A 66 -9.90 -35.35 -24.42
N ALA A 67 -10.02 -36.39 -23.64
CA ALA A 67 -9.24 -36.62 -22.45
C ALA A 67 -7.77 -36.76 -22.86
N GLY A 68 -7.00 -35.72 -22.60
CA GLY A 68 -5.56 -35.75 -22.65
C GLY A 68 -5.03 -35.52 -21.23
N ALA A 69 -4.77 -36.60 -20.50
CA ALA A 69 -3.99 -36.54 -19.28
C ALA A 69 -2.54 -36.16 -19.65
N ALA A 70 -2.25 -34.88 -19.68
CA ALA A 70 -0.87 -34.40 -19.72
C ALA A 70 -0.37 -34.36 -18.27
N ALA A 71 0.41 -35.36 -17.89
CA ALA A 71 1.26 -35.31 -16.71
C ALA A 71 2.13 -34.06 -16.81
N SER A 72 1.78 -33.07 -16.00
CA SER A 72 2.57 -31.87 -15.84
C SER A 72 3.86 -32.24 -15.14
N ALA A 73 4.93 -32.40 -15.93
CA ALA A 73 6.28 -32.43 -15.40
C ALA A 73 6.48 -31.10 -14.67
N ALA A 74 6.52 -31.16 -13.33
CA ALA A 74 6.91 -30.06 -12.49
C ALA A 74 8.40 -29.77 -12.71
N GLY A 75 8.70 -29.05 -13.78
CA GLY A 75 10.00 -28.36 -13.92
C GLY A 75 10.13 -27.35 -12.78
N PRO A 76 11.35 -26.99 -12.39
CA PRO A 76 11.54 -25.98 -11.37
C PRO A 76 10.77 -24.73 -11.78
N LEU A 77 9.80 -24.32 -10.94
CA LEU A 77 9.06 -23.10 -11.12
C LEU A 77 10.07 -21.96 -11.09
N VAL A 78 10.47 -21.47 -12.25
CA VAL A 78 11.23 -20.21 -12.37
C VAL A 78 10.26 -19.13 -11.96
N LEU A 79 10.24 -18.83 -10.66
CA LEU A 79 9.45 -17.73 -10.14
C LEU A 79 9.87 -16.45 -10.87
N ALA A 80 8.91 -15.80 -11.52
CA ALA A 80 9.16 -14.58 -12.27
C ALA A 80 9.89 -13.58 -11.37
N ARG A 81 11.10 -13.20 -11.76
CA ARG A 81 11.88 -12.17 -11.07
C ARG A 81 11.24 -10.82 -11.32
N GLY A 82 11.52 -9.87 -10.42
CA GLY A 82 11.04 -8.49 -10.53
C GLY A 82 10.06 -8.11 -9.43
N VAL A 83 9.47 -6.93 -9.58
CA VAL A 83 8.48 -6.42 -8.65
C VAL A 83 7.12 -7.05 -8.92
N ARG A 84 6.56 -7.68 -7.89
CA ARG A 84 5.19 -8.20 -7.91
C ARG A 84 4.31 -7.30 -7.06
N ILE A 85 3.22 -6.79 -7.61
CA ILE A 85 2.19 -6.07 -6.87
C ILE A 85 1.02 -7.02 -6.64
N VAL A 86 0.62 -7.18 -5.38
CA VAL A 86 -0.49 -8.03 -4.93
C VAL A 86 -1.47 -7.16 -4.17
N HIS A 87 -2.69 -7.07 -4.64
CA HIS A 87 -3.75 -6.37 -3.92
C HIS A 87 -4.11 -7.13 -2.65
N ALA A 88 -4.19 -6.41 -1.55
CA ALA A 88 -4.51 -7.00 -0.27
C ALA A 88 -5.96 -7.50 -0.25
N PRO A 89 -6.21 -8.75 0.13
CA PRO A 89 -7.57 -9.25 0.30
C PRO A 89 -8.26 -8.53 1.48
N SER A 90 -9.57 -8.62 1.51
CA SER A 90 -10.35 -8.19 2.67
C SER A 90 -9.99 -8.99 3.92
N GLY A 91 -10.21 -8.42 5.10
CA GLY A 91 -9.97 -9.06 6.37
C GLY A 91 -9.11 -8.23 7.32
N GLU A 92 -8.74 -8.80 8.44
CA GLU A 92 -7.89 -8.19 9.44
C GLU A 92 -6.46 -8.04 8.90
N VAL A 93 -5.92 -6.82 8.93
CA VAL A 93 -4.68 -6.44 8.24
C VAL A 93 -3.48 -7.26 8.70
N THR A 94 -3.30 -7.45 10.01
CA THR A 94 -2.14 -8.19 10.54
C THR A 94 -2.15 -9.64 10.09
N SER A 95 -3.32 -10.26 10.02
CA SER A 95 -3.50 -11.64 9.53
C SER A 95 -3.21 -11.75 8.04
N VAL A 96 -3.72 -10.79 7.24
CA VAL A 96 -3.46 -10.71 5.79
C VAL A 96 -1.97 -10.54 5.54
N VAL A 97 -1.33 -9.57 6.18
CA VAL A 97 0.10 -9.28 6.02
C VAL A 97 0.96 -10.46 6.44
N LYS A 98 0.62 -11.13 7.53
CA LYS A 98 1.32 -12.31 8.01
C LYS A 98 1.26 -13.45 7.01
N SER A 99 0.08 -13.74 6.48
CA SER A 99 -0.12 -14.79 5.45
C SER A 99 0.67 -14.47 4.17
N GLU A 100 0.58 -13.24 3.67
CA GLU A 100 1.29 -12.84 2.46
C GLU A 100 2.82 -12.80 2.67
N ARG A 101 3.27 -12.46 3.88
CA ARG A 101 4.70 -12.53 4.23
C ARG A 101 5.23 -13.95 4.21
N GLU A 102 4.48 -14.92 4.71
CA GLU A 102 4.85 -16.34 4.66
C GLU A 102 4.91 -16.85 3.22
N LYS A 103 3.94 -16.47 2.37
CA LYS A 103 3.95 -16.79 0.94
C LYS A 103 5.15 -16.18 0.24
N ALA A 104 5.41 -14.88 0.46
CA ALA A 104 6.56 -14.21 -0.13
C ALA A 104 7.87 -14.91 0.29
N LYS A 105 8.00 -15.24 1.57
CA LYS A 105 9.17 -15.96 2.10
C LYS A 105 9.35 -17.34 1.46
N SER A 106 8.28 -18.10 1.27
CA SER A 106 8.36 -19.40 0.58
C SER A 106 8.76 -19.27 -0.88
N ASP A 107 8.41 -18.15 -1.51
CA ASP A 107 8.82 -17.79 -2.88
C ASP A 107 10.24 -17.20 -2.95
N GLY A 108 10.95 -17.06 -1.82
CA GLY A 108 12.28 -16.41 -1.76
C GLY A 108 12.22 -14.91 -2.03
N ARG A 109 11.11 -14.25 -1.69
CA ARG A 109 10.85 -12.83 -1.94
C ARG A 109 10.74 -12.04 -0.64
N ASP A 110 11.12 -10.78 -0.70
CA ASP A 110 10.86 -9.82 0.38
C ASP A 110 9.44 -9.26 0.23
N LEU A 111 8.72 -9.10 1.35
CA LEU A 111 7.43 -8.43 1.37
C LEU A 111 7.57 -7.02 1.93
N VAL A 112 7.01 -6.06 1.22
CA VAL A 112 6.78 -4.68 1.69
C VAL A 112 5.30 -4.37 1.59
N VAL A 113 4.75 -3.82 2.65
CA VAL A 113 3.39 -3.26 2.61
C VAL A 113 3.46 -1.89 1.94
N TYR A 114 2.63 -1.72 0.93
CA TYR A 114 2.50 -0.51 0.15
C TYR A 114 1.09 0.05 0.32
N VAL A 115 0.98 1.32 0.67
CA VAL A 115 -0.30 2.01 0.74
C VAL A 115 -0.30 3.17 -0.26
N GLY A 116 -1.24 3.13 -1.17
CA GLY A 116 -1.43 4.13 -2.22
C GLY A 116 -2.87 4.57 -2.32
N ALA A 117 -3.21 5.29 -3.37
CA ALA A 117 -4.57 5.63 -3.75
C ALA A 117 -4.63 5.91 -5.26
N THR A 118 -5.82 5.77 -5.83
CA THR A 118 -6.03 5.97 -7.28
C THR A 118 -5.78 7.40 -7.74
N TRP A 119 -5.94 8.40 -6.88
CA TRP A 119 -5.67 9.81 -7.15
C TRP A 119 -4.22 10.24 -6.89
N CYS A 120 -3.42 9.38 -6.25
CA CYS A 120 -2.02 9.68 -5.89
C CYS A 120 -1.12 9.66 -7.13
N GLU A 121 -0.67 10.81 -7.57
CA GLU A 121 0.18 10.94 -8.76
C GLU A 121 1.51 10.19 -8.65
N PRO A 122 2.31 10.32 -7.55
CA PRO A 122 3.54 9.54 -7.39
C PRO A 122 3.30 8.02 -7.39
N CYS A 123 2.15 7.59 -6.85
CA CYS A 123 1.75 6.19 -6.86
C CYS A 123 1.55 5.67 -8.28
N LYS A 124 0.86 6.43 -9.13
CA LYS A 124 0.65 6.08 -10.55
C LYS A 124 1.96 5.94 -11.32
N HIS A 125 2.91 6.86 -11.11
CA HIS A 125 4.23 6.79 -11.74
C HIS A 125 4.99 5.55 -11.29
N PHE A 126 4.94 5.23 -9.99
CA PHE A 126 5.60 4.05 -9.45
C PHE A 126 4.98 2.75 -9.98
N HIS A 127 3.65 2.64 -9.99
CA HIS A 127 2.92 1.50 -10.57
C HIS A 127 3.27 1.28 -12.04
N LYS A 128 3.22 2.34 -12.84
CA LYS A 128 3.59 2.29 -14.26
C LYS A 128 5.01 1.77 -14.46
N ALA A 129 5.97 2.23 -13.66
CA ALA A 129 7.34 1.77 -13.73
C ALA A 129 7.49 0.29 -13.32
N ALA A 130 6.79 -0.15 -12.27
CA ALA A 130 6.78 -1.54 -11.84
C ALA A 130 6.16 -2.45 -12.89
N GLN A 131 5.01 -2.09 -13.45
CA GLN A 131 4.33 -2.85 -14.50
C GLN A 131 5.14 -2.93 -15.80
N ALA A 132 5.91 -1.89 -16.10
CA ALA A 132 6.82 -1.89 -17.26
C ALA A 132 8.14 -2.65 -17.03
N GLY A 133 8.34 -3.26 -15.85
CA GLY A 133 9.57 -3.98 -15.49
C GLY A 133 10.79 -3.10 -15.27
N LEU A 134 10.61 -1.78 -15.21
CA LEU A 134 11.72 -0.83 -15.04
C LEU A 134 12.41 -0.93 -13.66
N LEU A 135 11.74 -1.58 -12.71
CA LEU A 135 12.22 -1.76 -11.34
C LEU A 135 12.79 -3.17 -11.10
N ASP A 136 12.68 -4.08 -12.06
CA ASP A 136 12.98 -5.51 -11.86
C ASP A 136 14.46 -5.80 -11.59
N THR A 137 15.33 -5.01 -12.22
CA THR A 137 16.79 -5.13 -11.99
C THR A 137 17.16 -4.68 -10.57
N ASP A 138 16.53 -3.61 -10.09
CA ASP A 138 16.79 -3.07 -8.75
C ASP A 138 16.15 -3.92 -7.65
N PHE A 139 15.01 -4.54 -7.94
CA PHE A 139 14.19 -5.29 -6.98
C PHE A 139 13.74 -6.65 -7.54
N PRO A 140 14.69 -7.57 -7.79
CA PRO A 140 14.38 -8.82 -8.49
C PRO A 140 13.45 -9.75 -7.72
N ASN A 141 13.35 -9.60 -6.41
CA ASN A 141 12.57 -10.49 -5.55
C ASN A 141 11.65 -9.70 -4.60
N LEU A 142 11.06 -8.61 -5.07
CA LEU A 142 10.17 -7.80 -4.25
C LEU A 142 8.70 -8.13 -4.50
N THR A 143 7.95 -8.33 -3.43
CA THR A 143 6.49 -8.35 -3.43
C THR A 143 5.99 -7.13 -2.66
N LEU A 144 5.15 -6.34 -3.31
CA LEU A 144 4.41 -5.24 -2.71
C LEU A 144 2.99 -5.70 -2.41
N LEU A 145 2.62 -5.75 -1.15
CA LEU A 145 1.24 -5.96 -0.73
C LEU A 145 0.54 -4.62 -0.68
N GLU A 146 -0.32 -4.39 -1.66
CA GLU A 146 -0.96 -3.11 -1.88
C GLU A 146 -2.29 -3.00 -1.15
N PHE A 147 -2.43 -1.89 -0.44
CA PHE A 147 -3.67 -1.42 0.16
C PHE A 147 -4.06 -0.08 -0.48
N ASP A 148 -5.35 0.12 -0.72
CA ASP A 148 -5.88 1.43 -1.10
C ASP A 148 -6.20 2.24 0.15
N LEU A 149 -5.68 3.47 0.21
CA LEU A 149 -5.87 4.33 1.38
C LEU A 149 -7.34 4.69 1.63
N ASP A 150 -8.12 4.85 0.55
CA ASP A 150 -9.51 5.28 0.68
C ASP A 150 -10.40 4.15 1.21
N ASP A 151 -10.14 2.91 0.75
CA ASP A 151 -10.91 1.73 1.14
C ASP A 151 -10.43 1.11 2.46
N ASP A 152 -9.13 1.19 2.73
CA ASP A 152 -8.47 0.40 3.78
C ASP A 152 -8.06 1.20 5.02
N ARG A 153 -8.23 2.52 5.01
CA ARG A 153 -7.76 3.42 6.08
C ARG A 153 -8.11 2.95 7.49
N GLU A 154 -9.36 2.56 7.68
CA GLU A 154 -9.86 2.18 9.01
C GLU A 154 -9.21 0.88 9.52
N ARG A 155 -8.98 -0.09 8.63
CA ARG A 155 -8.36 -1.36 8.99
C ARG A 155 -6.83 -1.30 9.06
N LEU A 156 -6.20 -0.33 8.38
CA LEU A 156 -4.74 -0.12 8.41
C LEU A 156 -4.27 0.48 9.74
N ALA A 157 -5.05 1.39 10.32
CA ALA A 157 -4.66 2.11 11.53
C ALA A 157 -4.37 1.20 12.75
N PRO A 158 -5.21 0.21 13.10
CA PRO A 158 -4.92 -0.70 14.20
C PRO A 158 -3.65 -1.52 14.02
N ALA A 159 -3.27 -1.81 12.76
CA ALA A 159 -2.05 -2.53 12.43
C ALA A 159 -0.80 -1.64 12.34
N GLY A 160 -0.94 -0.33 12.54
CA GLY A 160 0.16 0.64 12.56
C GLY A 160 0.62 1.12 11.18
N TYR A 161 -0.08 0.78 10.10
CA TYR A 161 0.20 1.27 8.74
C TYR A 161 -0.44 2.64 8.53
N VAL A 162 -0.03 3.60 9.34
CA VAL A 162 -0.51 4.99 9.30
C VAL A 162 0.57 5.89 8.75
N SER A 163 0.18 6.82 7.88
CA SER A 163 1.07 7.82 7.28
C SER A 163 0.34 9.15 7.07
N GLN A 164 1.11 10.23 7.05
CA GLN A 164 0.61 11.56 6.67
C GLN A 164 0.59 11.74 5.14
N TYR A 165 1.49 11.05 4.47
CA TYR A 165 1.67 11.16 3.02
C TYR A 165 1.69 9.76 2.38
N ILE A 166 1.19 9.67 1.16
CA ILE A 166 1.32 8.49 0.31
C ILE A 166 2.19 8.79 -0.91
N PRO A 167 2.87 7.77 -1.47
CA PRO A 167 2.85 6.36 -1.06
C PRO A 167 3.52 6.10 0.30
N LEU A 168 3.00 5.15 1.07
CA LEU A 168 3.67 4.57 2.22
C LEU A 168 4.30 3.25 1.81
N PHE A 169 5.56 3.03 2.20
CA PHE A 169 6.25 1.74 2.13
C PHE A 169 6.69 1.34 3.53
N ALA A 170 6.28 0.18 3.99
CA ALA A 170 6.60 -0.30 5.34
C ALA A 170 6.98 -1.77 5.36
N MET A 171 8.06 -2.09 6.06
CA MET A 171 8.41 -3.47 6.34
C MET A 171 7.48 -4.02 7.42
N PRO A 172 6.86 -5.18 7.20
CA PRO A 172 6.06 -5.80 8.25
C PRO A 172 6.94 -6.47 9.31
N ALA A 173 6.53 -6.35 10.56
CA ALA A 173 7.07 -7.15 11.66
C ALA A 173 6.57 -8.61 11.56
N ALA A 174 7.06 -9.48 12.43
CA ALA A 174 6.72 -10.90 12.41
C ALA A 174 5.24 -11.18 12.71
N ASP A 175 4.62 -10.32 13.48
CA ASP A 175 3.21 -10.38 13.85
C ASP A 175 2.25 -9.77 12.81
N GLY A 176 2.80 -9.24 11.71
CA GLY A 176 2.03 -8.60 10.63
C GLY A 176 1.74 -7.12 10.84
N ARG A 177 2.20 -6.52 11.94
CA ARG A 177 2.10 -5.08 12.18
C ARG A 177 3.18 -4.31 11.43
N ALA A 178 2.99 -3.00 11.28
CA ALA A 178 4.05 -2.15 10.76
C ALA A 178 5.24 -2.12 11.72
N SER A 179 6.45 -2.25 11.17
CA SER A 179 7.67 -2.00 11.94
C SER A 179 8.09 -0.52 11.82
N ASP A 180 9.15 -0.15 12.56
CA ASP A 180 9.72 1.20 12.47
C ASP A 180 10.43 1.46 11.12
N LYS A 181 10.74 0.39 10.37
CA LYS A 181 11.30 0.50 9.03
C LYS A 181 10.20 0.86 8.03
N LYS A 182 10.03 2.14 7.80
CA LYS A 182 9.06 2.68 6.84
C LYS A 182 9.49 4.03 6.28
N PHE A 183 8.94 4.39 5.14
CA PHE A 183 9.02 5.74 4.61
C PHE A 183 7.72 6.09 3.87
N GLU A 184 7.43 7.37 3.78
CA GLU A 184 6.22 7.89 3.17
C GLU A 184 6.50 9.07 2.26
N GLY A 185 5.57 9.33 1.35
CA GLY A 185 5.61 10.44 0.42
C GLY A 185 6.65 10.30 -0.69
N ALA A 186 6.42 11.02 -1.75
CA ALA A 186 7.34 11.17 -2.86
C ALA A 186 7.18 12.53 -3.53
N VAL A 187 8.11 12.88 -4.41
CA VAL A 187 7.97 14.04 -5.29
C VAL A 187 6.95 13.75 -6.37
N LYS A 188 6.25 14.78 -6.84
CA LYS A 188 5.32 14.67 -7.96
C LYS A 188 6.05 14.54 -9.30
N GLY A 189 5.31 14.08 -10.31
CA GLY A 189 5.80 13.95 -11.67
C GLY A 189 6.73 12.77 -11.88
N GLU A 190 7.43 12.78 -13.00
CA GLU A 190 8.32 11.70 -13.44
C GLU A 190 9.50 11.44 -12.48
N GLY A 191 9.83 12.41 -11.62
CA GLY A 191 10.83 12.26 -10.58
C GLY A 191 10.45 11.29 -9.46
N ALA A 192 9.17 10.91 -9.35
CA ALA A 192 8.66 10.05 -8.29
C ALA A 192 9.44 8.74 -8.14
N VAL A 193 9.66 8.03 -9.25
CA VAL A 193 10.38 6.75 -9.26
C VAL A 193 11.83 6.91 -8.79
N LYS A 194 12.52 7.93 -9.29
CA LYS A 194 13.90 8.25 -8.87
C LYS A 194 14.02 8.59 -7.39
N HIS A 195 12.98 9.18 -6.82
CA HIS A 195 12.91 9.51 -5.40
C HIS A 195 12.58 8.28 -4.54
N ILE A 196 11.68 7.41 -5.00
CA ILE A 196 11.24 6.21 -4.27
C ILE A 196 12.31 5.12 -4.27
N SER A 197 12.91 4.81 -5.42
CA SER A 197 13.79 3.64 -5.58
C SER A 197 14.98 3.60 -4.61
N PRO A 198 15.76 4.67 -4.36
CA PRO A 198 16.86 4.61 -3.40
C PRO A 198 16.36 4.42 -1.95
N ARG A 199 15.21 5.00 -1.60
CA ARG A 199 14.60 4.83 -0.26
C ARG A 199 14.10 3.40 -0.07
N LEU A 200 13.52 2.80 -1.10
CA LEU A 200 13.07 1.41 -1.08
C LEU A 200 14.25 0.44 -0.99
N ARG A 201 15.37 0.71 -1.68
CA ARG A 201 16.62 -0.06 -1.48
C ARG A 201 17.13 0.04 -0.04
N SER A 202 17.12 1.24 0.54
CA SER A 202 17.53 1.43 1.93
C SER A 202 16.60 0.71 2.91
N LEU A 203 15.30 0.68 2.62
CA LEU A 203 14.31 -0.05 3.42
C LEU A 203 14.57 -1.56 3.44
N LEU A 204 14.96 -2.13 2.30
CA LEU A 204 15.24 -3.56 2.11
C LEU A 204 16.65 -3.96 2.57
N ALA A 205 17.56 -3.02 2.78
CA ALA A 205 18.90 -3.30 3.29
C ALA A 205 18.84 -3.94 4.69
N ARG A 206 19.52 -5.07 4.84
CA ARG A 206 19.58 -5.87 6.08
C ARG A 206 20.69 -5.40 7.01
#